data_0ffb867ba9b617cffa85ad1535a4eacb
#
_entry.id   0ffb867ba9b617cffa85ad1535a4eacb
#
_cell.length_a   1.000
_cell.length_b   1.000
_cell.length_c   1.000
_cell.angle_alpha   90.00
_cell.angle_beta   90.00
_cell.angle_gamma   90.00
#
_symmetry.space_group_name_H-M   'P 1'
#
loop_
_entity.id
_entity.type
_entity.pdbx_description
1 polymer ?
#
loop_
_entity_poly.entity_id
_entity_poly.type
_entity_poly.pdbx_seq_one_letter_code
_entity_poly.pdbx_strand_id
1 'polypeptide(L)'
;MKLNSTQLSQVDAQIKRLIQADSYYGKLYKEAGIKGVSGQEDFEKLPFSSKEDLRNAYPLGIQAVPDEEVVRIHSSSGTTGKPVIIPYTAKDVDDWATMFARCYETVGITNKDRIQITPG
;
A
#
# COMPACT_ATOMS: atom_id res chain seq x y z
N MET A 1 -8.71 0.90 -17.56
CA MET A 1 -7.77 2.05 -17.50
C MET A 1 -6.44 1.59 -18.09
N LYS A 2 -5.84 2.36 -18.99
CA LYS A 2 -4.54 2.00 -19.60
C LYS A 2 -3.44 2.79 -18.89
N LEU A 3 -2.44 2.08 -18.35
CA LEU A 3 -1.28 2.70 -17.69
C LEU A 3 -0.30 3.25 -18.73
N ASN A 4 0.33 4.38 -18.42
CA ASN A 4 1.44 4.89 -19.20
C ASN A 4 2.76 4.20 -18.81
N SER A 5 3.84 4.45 -19.58
CA SER A 5 5.13 3.80 -19.36
C SER A 5 5.73 4.06 -17.98
N THR A 6 5.58 5.27 -17.45
CA THR A 6 6.07 5.63 -16.10
C THR A 6 5.32 4.86 -15.02
N GLN A 7 3.99 4.76 -15.14
CA GLN A 7 3.16 4.01 -14.20
C GLN A 7 3.50 2.51 -14.24
N LEU A 8 3.66 1.95 -15.43
CA LEU A 8 4.07 0.53 -15.59
C LEU A 8 5.43 0.26 -14.94
N SER A 9 6.40 1.15 -15.15
CA SER A 9 7.73 1.03 -14.52
C SER A 9 7.67 1.09 -12.99
N GLN A 10 6.83 1.98 -12.43
CA GLN A 10 6.64 2.09 -10.99
C GLN A 10 5.97 0.84 -10.40
N VAL A 11 4.95 0.32 -11.08
CA VAL A 11 4.29 -0.93 -10.67
C VAL A 11 5.25 -2.11 -10.74
N ASP A 12 6.04 -2.23 -11.81
CA ASP A 12 7.04 -3.29 -11.97
C ASP A 12 8.08 -3.27 -10.84
N ALA A 13 8.61 -2.09 -10.53
CA ALA A 13 9.56 -1.92 -9.43
C ALA A 13 8.95 -2.34 -8.08
N GLN A 14 7.70 -1.95 -7.82
CA GLN A 14 7.00 -2.32 -6.59
C GLN A 14 6.75 -3.83 -6.50
N ILE A 15 6.29 -4.47 -7.58
CA ILE A 15 6.06 -5.92 -7.63
C ILE A 15 7.37 -6.68 -7.39
N LYS A 16 8.46 -6.30 -8.05
CA LYS A 16 9.77 -6.92 -7.86
C LYS A 16 10.27 -6.79 -6.43
N ARG A 17 10.10 -5.61 -5.81
CA ARG A 17 10.43 -5.40 -4.40
C ARG A 17 9.63 -6.33 -3.48
N LEU A 18 8.32 -6.46 -3.70
CA LEU A 18 7.46 -7.33 -2.91
C LEU A 18 7.81 -8.82 -3.08
N ILE A 19 8.14 -9.25 -4.30
CA ILE A 19 8.57 -10.63 -4.57
C ILE A 19 9.88 -10.97 -3.81
N GLN A 20 10.77 -10.01 -3.63
CA GLN A 20 12.02 -10.21 -2.88
C GLN A 20 11.80 -10.25 -1.36
N ALA A 21 10.76 -9.60 -0.87
CA ALA A 21 10.44 -9.57 0.54
C ALA A 21 9.76 -10.87 1.01
N ASP A 22 10.03 -11.28 2.26
CA ASP A 22 9.28 -12.37 2.92
C ASP A 22 7.98 -11.84 3.52
N SER A 23 7.10 -11.33 2.66
CA SER A 23 5.81 -10.76 3.03
C SER A 23 4.65 -11.58 2.46
N TYR A 24 3.44 -11.33 2.98
CA TYR A 24 2.22 -11.95 2.46
C TYR A 24 2.08 -11.77 0.95
N TYR A 25 2.24 -10.53 0.45
CA TYR A 25 2.12 -10.25 -0.98
C TYR A 25 3.30 -10.81 -1.79
N GLY A 26 4.50 -10.87 -1.22
CA GLY A 26 5.64 -11.53 -1.86
C GLY A 26 5.38 -13.01 -2.11
N LYS A 27 4.79 -13.71 -1.14
CA LYS A 27 4.37 -15.11 -1.27
C LYS A 27 3.25 -15.26 -2.30
N LEU A 28 2.20 -14.44 -2.19
CA LEU A 28 1.06 -14.45 -3.12
C LEU A 28 1.51 -14.30 -4.59
N TYR A 29 2.39 -13.34 -4.86
CA TYR A 29 2.88 -13.12 -6.22
C TYR A 29 3.76 -14.27 -6.73
N LYS A 30 4.61 -14.85 -5.86
CA LYS A 30 5.42 -16.03 -6.22
C LYS A 30 4.53 -17.22 -6.57
N GLU A 31 3.50 -17.51 -5.76
CA GLU A 31 2.55 -18.59 -5.97
C GLU A 31 1.73 -18.39 -7.25
N ALA A 32 1.38 -17.14 -7.57
CA ALA A 32 0.71 -16.77 -8.83
C ALA A 32 1.65 -16.76 -10.05
N GLY A 33 2.94 -17.08 -9.89
CA GLY A 33 3.92 -17.08 -10.98
C GLY A 33 4.29 -15.69 -11.51
N ILE A 34 3.96 -14.62 -10.77
CA ILE A 34 4.26 -13.24 -11.14
C ILE A 34 5.75 -12.98 -10.93
N LYS A 35 6.42 -12.44 -11.95
CA LYS A 35 7.85 -12.09 -11.93
C LYS A 35 8.11 -10.59 -12.06
N GLY A 36 7.11 -9.84 -12.48
CA GLY A 36 7.14 -8.41 -12.74
C GLY A 36 6.01 -8.01 -13.67
N VAL A 37 5.99 -6.75 -14.10
CA VAL A 37 4.98 -6.16 -14.98
C VAL A 37 5.68 -5.44 -16.13
N SER A 38 5.73 -6.05 -17.30
CA SER A 38 6.36 -5.47 -18.50
C SER A 38 5.39 -4.67 -19.38
N GLY A 39 4.10 -4.84 -19.18
CA GLY A 39 3.07 -4.17 -19.97
C GLY A 39 1.69 -4.27 -19.35
N GLN A 40 0.71 -3.72 -20.05
CA GLN A 40 -0.69 -3.68 -19.61
C GLN A 40 -1.27 -5.08 -19.36
N GLU A 41 -0.95 -6.04 -20.22
CA GLU A 41 -1.43 -7.42 -20.08
C GLU A 41 -0.93 -8.09 -18.78
N ASP A 42 0.33 -7.84 -18.39
CA ASP A 42 0.88 -8.38 -17.15
C ASP A 42 0.22 -7.71 -15.95
N PHE A 43 -0.02 -6.38 -16.02
CA PHE A 43 -0.74 -5.65 -14.98
C PHE A 43 -2.15 -6.20 -14.75
N GLU A 44 -2.87 -6.55 -15.82
CA GLU A 44 -4.22 -7.08 -15.75
C GLU A 44 -4.30 -8.51 -15.19
N LYS A 45 -3.16 -9.23 -15.16
CA LYS A 45 -3.05 -10.56 -14.54
C LYS A 45 -2.73 -10.53 -13.05
N LEU A 46 -2.43 -9.34 -12.49
CA LEU A 46 -2.15 -9.26 -11.05
C LEU A 46 -3.39 -9.67 -10.25
N PRO A 47 -3.23 -10.50 -9.21
CA PRO A 47 -4.34 -10.88 -8.37
C PRO A 47 -4.92 -9.66 -7.62
N PHE A 48 -6.23 -9.61 -7.48
CA PHE A 48 -6.87 -8.63 -6.60
C PHE A 48 -6.59 -8.97 -5.14
N SER A 49 -6.58 -7.95 -4.31
CA SER A 49 -6.52 -8.10 -2.86
C SER A 49 -7.83 -7.64 -2.21
N SER A 50 -8.13 -8.24 -1.09
CA SER A 50 -9.33 -7.96 -0.29
C SER A 50 -8.96 -7.58 1.14
N LYS A 51 -9.93 -7.12 1.92
CA LYS A 51 -9.73 -6.88 3.36
C LYS A 51 -9.39 -8.18 4.11
N GLU A 52 -9.83 -9.33 3.61
CA GLU A 52 -9.53 -10.63 4.20
C GLU A 52 -8.04 -10.97 4.08
N ASP A 53 -7.42 -10.65 2.94
CA ASP A 53 -5.98 -10.84 2.76
C ASP A 53 -5.17 -10.05 3.79
N LEU A 54 -5.58 -8.80 4.07
CA LEU A 54 -4.95 -7.98 5.09
C LEU A 54 -5.12 -8.57 6.52
N ARG A 55 -6.26 -9.20 6.80
CA ARG A 55 -6.51 -9.89 8.07
C ARG A 55 -5.71 -11.17 8.21
N ASN A 56 -5.57 -11.93 7.11
CA ASN A 56 -4.80 -13.16 7.07
C ASN A 56 -3.29 -12.89 7.24
N ALA A 57 -2.85 -11.71 6.87
CA ALA A 57 -1.48 -11.24 7.09
C ALA A 57 -1.21 -10.72 8.52
N TYR A 58 -2.17 -10.84 9.45
CA TYR A 58 -1.97 -10.41 10.84
C TYR A 58 -0.82 -11.19 11.53
N PRO A 59 0.03 -10.55 12.37
CA PRO A 59 -0.01 -9.12 12.73
C PRO A 59 0.73 -8.20 11.74
N LEU A 60 1.87 -8.59 11.21
CA LEU A 60 2.75 -7.76 10.38
C LEU A 60 3.13 -8.43 9.05
N GLY A 61 2.37 -9.43 8.63
CA GLY A 61 2.68 -10.20 7.42
C GLY A 61 2.69 -9.40 6.12
N ILE A 62 2.07 -8.21 6.08
CA ILE A 62 2.17 -7.31 4.92
C ILE A 62 3.47 -6.50 4.88
N GLN A 63 4.25 -6.47 5.99
CA GLN A 63 5.51 -5.75 6.05
C GLN A 63 6.50 -6.30 5.03
N ALA A 64 7.08 -5.42 4.25
CA ALA A 64 8.01 -5.75 3.17
C ALA A 64 9.33 -4.98 3.28
N VAL A 65 9.66 -4.56 4.50
CA VAL A 65 10.90 -3.85 4.88
C VAL A 65 11.37 -4.38 6.24
N PRO A 66 12.66 -4.22 6.59
CA PRO A 66 13.16 -4.52 7.95
C PRO A 66 12.46 -3.69 9.03
N ASP A 67 12.45 -4.20 10.27
CA ASP A 67 11.75 -3.55 11.40
C ASP A 67 12.28 -2.14 11.69
N GLU A 68 13.56 -1.93 11.52
CA GLU A 68 14.23 -0.63 11.74
C GLU A 68 13.78 0.48 10.77
N GLU A 69 13.18 0.11 9.64
CA GLU A 69 12.61 1.08 8.68
C GLU A 69 11.17 1.47 9.01
N VAL A 70 10.51 0.76 9.93
CA VAL A 70 9.12 1.05 10.34
C VAL A 70 9.10 2.17 11.36
N VAL A 71 8.54 3.31 10.99
CA VAL A 71 8.46 4.51 11.83
C VAL A 71 7.08 4.72 12.45
N ARG A 72 6.05 4.02 11.93
CA ARG A 72 4.66 4.17 12.40
C ARG A 72 3.87 2.89 12.12
N ILE A 73 2.94 2.59 13.01
CA ILE A 73 1.98 1.49 12.84
C ILE A 73 0.57 2.05 13.01
N HIS A 74 -0.32 1.72 12.08
CA HIS A 74 -1.74 1.98 12.21
C HIS A 74 -2.51 0.66 12.34
N SER A 75 -3.59 0.71 13.09
CA SER A 75 -4.49 -0.42 13.28
C SER A 75 -5.94 -0.02 13.04
N SER A 76 -6.70 -0.88 12.38
CA SER A 76 -8.15 -0.75 12.37
C SER A 76 -8.74 -1.17 13.73
N SER A 77 -9.97 -0.72 14.05
CA SER A 77 -10.64 -1.03 15.33
C SER A 77 -10.86 -2.51 15.61
N GLY A 78 -10.80 -3.37 14.60
CA GLY A 78 -10.96 -4.83 14.75
C GLY A 78 -12.35 -5.29 15.22
N THR A 79 -13.39 -4.46 15.16
CA THR A 79 -14.76 -4.75 15.64
C THR A 79 -15.37 -6.04 15.06
N THR A 80 -14.89 -6.50 13.94
CA THR A 80 -15.40 -7.69 13.23
C THR A 80 -14.38 -8.85 13.18
N GLY A 81 -13.40 -8.90 14.11
CA GLY A 81 -12.37 -9.94 14.15
C GLY A 81 -10.96 -9.36 14.29
N LYS A 82 -9.96 -10.01 13.67
CA LYS A 82 -8.57 -9.52 13.72
C LYS A 82 -8.46 -8.12 13.11
N PRO A 83 -7.77 -7.19 13.77
CA PRO A 83 -7.52 -5.87 13.20
C PRO A 83 -6.62 -5.99 11.97
N VAL A 84 -6.72 -5.02 11.05
CA VAL A 84 -5.73 -4.81 10.01
C VAL A 84 -4.62 -3.94 10.60
N ILE A 85 -3.39 -4.44 10.56
CA ILE A 85 -2.19 -3.72 11.03
C ILE A 85 -1.40 -3.29 9.81
N ILE A 86 -1.06 -2.01 9.72
CA ILE A 86 -0.32 -1.44 8.59
C ILE A 86 0.93 -0.73 9.12
N PRO A 87 2.13 -1.31 8.92
CA PRO A 87 3.39 -0.64 9.20
C PRO A 87 3.73 0.35 8.07
N TYR A 88 4.28 1.50 8.42
CA TYR A 88 4.69 2.56 7.50
C TYR A 88 6.17 2.89 7.67
N THR A 89 6.89 3.03 6.58
CA THR A 89 8.19 3.66 6.53
C THR A 89 8.06 5.19 6.55
N ALA A 90 9.16 5.91 6.74
CA ALA A 90 9.17 7.37 6.63
C ALA A 90 8.67 7.82 5.24
N LYS A 91 9.09 7.13 4.18
CA LYS A 91 8.64 7.41 2.82
C LYS A 91 7.13 7.19 2.65
N ASP A 92 6.56 6.14 3.22
CA ASP A 92 5.11 5.89 3.15
C ASP A 92 4.32 7.02 3.83
N VAL A 93 4.83 7.56 4.94
CA VAL A 93 4.21 8.71 5.63
C VAL A 93 4.23 9.95 4.75
N ASP A 94 5.35 10.24 4.08
CA ASP A 94 5.46 11.38 3.16
C ASP A 94 4.57 11.22 1.92
N ASP A 95 4.52 10.02 1.34
CA ASP A 95 3.65 9.70 0.21
C ASP A 95 2.17 9.86 0.62
N TRP A 96 1.81 9.40 1.82
CA TRP A 96 0.47 9.56 2.38
C TRP A 96 0.09 11.02 2.58
N ALA A 97 0.98 11.85 3.16
CA ALA A 97 0.77 13.28 3.30
C ALA A 97 0.56 13.96 1.93
N THR A 98 1.36 13.57 0.93
CA THR A 98 1.23 14.08 -0.44
C THR A 98 -0.12 13.72 -1.06
N MET A 99 -0.59 12.48 -0.86
CA MET A 99 -1.89 12.03 -1.37
C MET A 99 -3.05 12.79 -0.72
N PHE A 100 -2.99 13.03 0.60
CA PHE A 100 -4.00 13.84 1.30
C PHE A 100 -3.99 15.29 0.85
N ALA A 101 -2.81 15.89 0.65
CA ALA A 101 -2.71 17.25 0.11
C ALA A 101 -3.45 17.37 -1.23
N ARG A 102 -3.24 16.43 -2.15
CA ARG A 102 -3.95 16.39 -3.45
C ARG A 102 -5.47 16.25 -3.28
N CYS A 103 -5.92 15.43 -2.33
CA CYS A 103 -7.35 15.32 -2.03
C CYS A 103 -7.93 16.66 -1.54
N TYR A 104 -7.24 17.35 -0.66
CA TYR A 104 -7.66 18.66 -0.15
C TYR A 104 -7.65 19.73 -1.25
N GLU A 105 -6.63 19.78 -2.09
CA GLU A 105 -6.55 20.68 -3.23
C GLU A 105 -7.73 20.49 -4.20
N THR A 106 -8.19 19.25 -4.40
CA THR A 106 -9.33 18.93 -5.26
C THR A 106 -10.62 19.61 -4.81
N VAL A 107 -10.78 19.86 -3.51
CA VAL A 107 -11.94 20.56 -2.93
C VAL A 107 -11.65 22.02 -2.57
N GLY A 108 -10.51 22.56 -3.04
CA GLY A 108 -10.13 23.96 -2.88
C GLY A 108 -9.55 24.34 -1.51
N ILE A 109 -9.21 23.36 -0.68
CA ILE A 109 -8.55 23.59 0.61
C ILE A 109 -7.08 23.98 0.36
N THR A 110 -6.61 24.99 1.06
CA THR A 110 -5.27 25.57 0.94
C THR A 110 -4.58 25.65 2.31
N ASN A 111 -3.32 26.07 2.33
CA ASN A 111 -2.56 26.32 3.56
C ASN A 111 -3.09 27.52 4.40
N LYS A 112 -4.12 28.23 3.93
CA LYS A 112 -4.80 29.31 4.67
C LYS A 112 -6.02 28.81 5.44
N ASP A 113 -6.46 27.58 5.17
CA ASP A 113 -7.64 27.00 5.78
C ASP A 113 -7.29 26.32 7.12
N ARG A 114 -8.26 26.25 8.00
CA ARG A 114 -8.15 25.53 9.28
C ARG A 114 -8.99 24.28 9.21
N ILE A 115 -8.36 23.13 9.47
CA ILE A 115 -9.02 21.83 9.49
C ILE A 115 -9.00 21.30 10.91
N GLN A 116 -10.14 20.85 11.40
CA GLN A 116 -10.24 20.12 12.65
C GLN A 116 -10.56 18.66 12.36
N ILE A 117 -9.73 17.75 12.86
CA ILE A 117 -9.97 16.31 12.79
C ILE A 117 -10.48 15.87 14.16
N THR A 118 -11.69 15.31 14.18
CA THR A 118 -12.31 14.75 15.38
C THR A 118 -12.33 13.23 15.23
N PRO A 119 -11.31 12.52 15.71
CA PRO A 119 -11.35 11.05 15.73
C PRO A 119 -12.46 10.58 16.66
N GLY A 120 -13.24 9.59 16.17
CA GLY A 120 -14.30 8.94 16.96
C GLY A 120 -13.74 7.85 17.86
#